data_377592f4fe115f5e9f69e89e9d3e91a4
#
_entry.id   377592f4fe115f5e9f69e89e9d3e91a4
#
_cell.length_a   1.000
_cell.length_b   1.000
_cell.length_c   1.000
_cell.angle_alpha   90.00
_cell.angle_beta   90.00
_cell.angle_gamma   90.00
#
_symmetry.space_group_name_H-M   'P 1'
#
loop_
_entity.id
_entity.type
_entity.pdbx_description
1 polymer ?
#
loop_
_entity_poly.entity_id
_entity_poly.type
_entity_poly.pdbx_seq_one_letter_code
_entity_poly.pdbx_strand_id
1 'polypeptide(L)'
;MLFRSVSIRDTSRAKWAITIPVDYTKTPSKIGYEIQINNRFPDPHPSGSIYGFMDAPKDAQHEDDWNKMEISSRNDKITIRLNGRVVAEHAGDPQRSKTGPIGLQLHDQFSIIMFRSIRIRELGR
;
A
#
# COMPACT_ATOMS: atom_id res chain seq x y z
N MET A 1 -11.64 4.96 -6.86
CA MET A 1 -11.44 5.37 -5.45
C MET A 1 -10.05 5.96 -5.32
N LEU A 2 -9.93 7.12 -4.76
CA LEU A 2 -8.63 7.71 -4.43
C LEU A 2 -8.43 7.63 -2.93
N PHE A 3 -7.42 6.91 -2.50
CA PHE A 3 -6.89 7.02 -1.16
C PHE A 3 -6.01 8.26 -1.10
N ARG A 4 -6.41 9.31 -0.40
CA ARG A 4 -5.75 10.62 -0.55
C ARG A 4 -4.42 10.74 0.18
N SER A 5 -4.28 10.20 1.33
CA SER A 5 -3.00 10.05 2.02
C SER A 5 -3.15 9.25 3.31
N VAL A 6 -2.20 8.42 3.57
CA VAL A 6 -1.93 7.86 4.89
C VAL A 6 -0.57 8.39 5.31
N SER A 7 -0.49 8.98 6.48
CA SER A 7 0.80 9.18 7.12
C SER A 7 1.11 7.94 7.93
N ILE A 8 2.19 7.28 7.60
CA ILE A 8 2.60 6.01 8.18
C ILE A 8 3.94 6.21 8.86
N ARG A 9 4.05 5.74 10.09
CA ARG A 9 5.32 5.63 10.80
C ARG A 9 5.50 4.19 11.23
N ASP A 10 6.49 3.53 10.67
CA ASP A 10 6.91 2.20 11.05
C ASP A 10 8.21 2.29 11.84
N THR A 11 8.17 1.88 13.09
CA THR A 11 9.33 1.86 14.00
C THR A 11 9.77 0.44 14.32
N SER A 12 9.14 -0.57 13.72
CA SER A 12 9.25 -1.95 14.20
C SER A 12 10.03 -2.89 13.30
N ARG A 13 10.52 -2.45 12.14
CA ARG A 13 11.08 -3.32 11.10
C ARG A 13 10.12 -4.42 10.61
N ALA A 14 8.84 -4.12 10.58
CA ALA A 14 7.78 -5.06 10.26
C ALA A 14 7.17 -4.84 8.89
N LYS A 15 6.47 -5.86 8.41
CA LYS A 15 5.77 -5.84 7.12
C LYS A 15 4.32 -5.45 7.29
N TRP A 16 3.86 -4.52 6.48
CA TRP A 16 2.50 -4.02 6.48
C TRP A 16 1.94 -3.92 5.06
N ALA A 17 0.64 -3.93 4.95
CA ALA A 17 0.00 -3.76 3.66
C ALA A 17 -1.33 -3.03 3.79
N ILE A 18 -1.66 -2.25 2.77
CA ILE A 18 -3.01 -1.79 2.52
C ILE A 18 -3.58 -2.72 1.47
N THR A 19 -4.63 -3.44 1.82
CA THR A 19 -5.22 -4.47 0.97
C THR A 19 -6.65 -4.09 0.64
N ILE A 20 -7.09 -4.39 -0.57
CA ILE A 20 -8.49 -4.26 -0.99
C ILE A 20 -9.02 -5.68 -1.21
N PRO A 21 -9.50 -6.36 -0.16
CA PRO A 21 -10.08 -7.69 -0.30
C PRO A 21 -11.55 -7.60 -0.69
N VAL A 22 -12.01 -8.54 -1.49
CA VAL A 22 -13.44 -8.68 -1.87
C VAL A 22 -14.07 -9.89 -1.22
N ASP A 23 -13.28 -10.83 -0.81
CA ASP A 23 -13.70 -12.10 -0.23
C ASP A 23 -12.85 -12.41 1.00
N TYR A 24 -13.47 -12.33 2.15
CA TYR A 24 -12.80 -12.56 3.44
C TYR A 24 -12.39 -14.03 3.66
N THR A 25 -12.83 -14.94 2.82
CA THR A 25 -12.42 -16.35 2.86
C THR A 25 -11.11 -16.60 2.12
N LYS A 26 -10.61 -15.61 1.37
CA LYS A 26 -9.38 -15.69 0.59
C LYS A 26 -8.32 -14.73 1.13
N THR A 27 -7.06 -15.02 0.82
CA THR A 27 -5.96 -14.14 1.17
C THR A 27 -6.09 -12.81 0.42
N PRO A 28 -6.22 -11.67 1.12
CA PRO A 28 -6.49 -10.39 0.49
C PRO A 28 -5.49 -9.99 -0.60
N SER A 29 -4.21 -10.25 -0.39
CA SER A 29 -3.16 -9.96 -1.37
C SER A 29 -3.26 -10.77 -2.67
N LYS A 30 -4.04 -11.87 -2.66
CA LYS A 30 -4.25 -12.71 -3.86
C LYS A 30 -5.45 -12.28 -4.70
N ILE A 31 -6.41 -11.59 -4.11
CA ILE A 31 -7.65 -11.18 -4.78
C ILE A 31 -7.77 -9.68 -4.98
N GLY A 32 -7.08 -8.91 -4.18
CA GLY A 32 -6.96 -7.45 -4.29
C GLY A 32 -5.53 -7.04 -4.61
N TYR A 33 -5.20 -5.81 -4.28
CA TYR A 33 -3.84 -5.29 -4.38
C TYR A 33 -3.32 -4.97 -2.98
N GLU A 34 -2.10 -5.38 -2.74
CA GLU A 34 -1.37 -5.10 -1.51
C GLU A 34 -0.33 -4.01 -1.79
N ILE A 35 -0.44 -2.89 -1.09
CA ILE A 35 0.57 -1.83 -1.13
C ILE A 35 1.45 -2.00 0.09
N GLN A 36 2.68 -2.38 -0.16
CA GLN A 36 3.62 -2.77 0.87
C GLN A 36 4.04 -1.59 1.74
N ILE A 37 4.14 -1.86 3.04
CA ILE A 37 4.78 -1.00 4.01
C ILE A 37 5.82 -1.86 4.71
N ASN A 38 7.08 -1.58 4.46
CA ASN A 38 8.17 -2.41 4.95
C ASN A 38 9.48 -1.62 4.95
N ASN A 39 10.09 -1.51 6.11
CA ASN A 39 11.41 -0.91 6.27
C ASN A 39 12.50 -1.95 6.56
N ARG A 40 12.16 -3.24 6.47
CA ARG A 40 13.10 -4.32 6.80
C ARG A 40 13.98 -4.66 5.61
N PHE A 41 15.27 -4.43 5.76
CA PHE A 41 16.27 -4.95 4.84
C PHE A 41 16.63 -6.41 5.25
N PRO A 42 16.79 -7.39 4.33
CA PRO A 42 16.87 -7.23 2.87
C PRO A 42 15.57 -7.60 2.11
N ASP A 43 14.41 -7.25 2.61
CA ASP A 43 13.16 -7.56 1.90
C ASP A 43 13.17 -6.96 0.48
N PRO A 44 12.82 -7.74 -0.56
CA PRO A 44 12.82 -7.27 -1.94
C PRO A 44 11.71 -6.26 -2.25
N HIS A 45 10.68 -6.17 -1.37
CA HIS A 45 9.50 -5.35 -1.59
C HIS A 45 9.44 -4.18 -0.58
N PRO A 46 10.13 -3.05 -0.85
CA PRO A 46 10.11 -1.90 0.06
C PRO A 46 8.77 -1.18 0.08
N SER A 47 8.61 -0.26 1.01
CA SER A 47 7.38 0.55 1.13
C SER A 47 7.03 1.25 -0.17
N GLY A 48 5.75 1.20 -0.51
CA GLY A 48 5.21 1.73 -1.76
C GLY A 48 5.19 0.74 -2.91
N SER A 49 5.76 -0.46 -2.76
CA SER A 49 5.64 -1.53 -3.76
C SER A 49 4.20 -1.97 -3.90
N ILE A 50 3.80 -2.30 -5.11
CA ILE A 50 2.58 -3.06 -5.41
C ILE A 50 2.99 -4.52 -5.39
N TYR A 51 2.70 -5.21 -4.30
CA TYR A 51 3.23 -6.54 -4.01
C TYR A 51 2.92 -7.55 -5.13
N GLY A 52 3.99 -8.18 -5.65
CA GLY A 52 3.90 -9.14 -6.74
C GLY A 52 3.74 -8.54 -8.14
N PHE A 53 3.70 -7.20 -8.26
CA PHE A 53 3.54 -6.52 -9.55
C PHE A 53 4.68 -5.52 -9.83
N MET A 54 4.98 -4.64 -8.90
CA MET A 54 6.02 -3.63 -9.10
C MET A 54 6.66 -3.20 -7.78
N ASP A 55 7.98 -3.24 -7.73
CA ASP A 55 8.74 -2.80 -6.56
C ASP A 55 9.04 -1.31 -6.61
N ALA A 56 8.90 -0.67 -5.45
CA ALA A 56 9.30 0.71 -5.25
C ALA A 56 10.82 0.81 -5.05
N PRO A 57 11.42 1.98 -5.31
CA PRO A 57 12.81 2.24 -4.95
C PRO A 57 13.03 2.16 -3.43
N LYS A 58 14.14 1.57 -3.02
CA LYS A 58 14.48 1.38 -1.59
C LYS A 58 14.70 2.68 -0.82
N ASP A 59 15.05 3.75 -1.52
CA ASP A 59 15.36 5.07 -0.97
C ASP A 59 14.13 6.00 -0.86
N ALA A 60 12.94 5.49 -1.13
CA ALA A 60 11.74 6.33 -1.20
C ALA A 60 11.13 6.65 0.16
N GLN A 61 11.40 5.82 1.18
CA GLN A 61 10.86 6.02 2.52
C GLN A 61 11.87 6.72 3.45
N HIS A 62 11.35 7.41 4.44
CA HIS A 62 12.12 7.90 5.59
C HIS A 62 12.02 6.86 6.69
N GLU A 63 13.17 6.33 7.12
CA GLU A 63 13.23 5.38 8.23
C GLU A 63 12.92 6.07 9.55
N ASP A 64 12.20 5.37 10.42
CA ASP A 64 11.85 5.83 11.76
C ASP A 64 11.12 7.18 11.84
N ASP A 65 10.53 7.62 10.74
CA ASP A 65 9.77 8.86 10.65
C ASP A 65 8.44 8.68 9.92
N TRP A 66 7.63 9.73 9.92
CA TRP A 66 6.36 9.74 9.20
C TRP A 66 6.57 9.79 7.69
N ASN A 67 5.95 8.85 7.01
CA ASN A 67 5.90 8.80 5.56
C ASN A 67 4.48 9.11 5.08
N LYS A 68 4.35 9.93 4.07
CA LYS A 68 3.09 10.21 3.41
C LYS A 68 2.94 9.29 2.21
N MET A 69 1.94 8.41 2.24
CA MET A 69 1.59 7.56 1.12
C MET A 69 0.29 8.00 0.48
N GLU A 70 0.29 8.10 -0.83
CA GLU A 70 -0.89 8.38 -1.64
C GLU A 70 -1.10 7.25 -2.64
N ILE A 71 -2.27 6.65 -2.61
CA ILE A 71 -2.65 5.57 -3.50
C ILE A 71 -3.78 6.06 -4.36
N SER A 72 -3.61 6.01 -5.65
CA SER A 72 -4.62 6.39 -6.63
C SER A 72 -4.95 5.18 -7.50
N SER A 73 -6.24 4.89 -7.64
CA SER A 73 -6.74 3.90 -8.58
C SER A 73 -7.75 4.58 -9.50
N ARG A 74 -7.42 4.65 -10.78
CA ARG A 74 -8.26 5.29 -11.80
C ARG A 74 -8.21 4.49 -13.09
N ASN A 75 -9.38 4.11 -13.62
CA ASN A 75 -9.49 3.29 -14.83
C ASN A 75 -8.57 2.05 -14.76
N ASP A 76 -8.62 1.34 -13.64
CA ASP A 76 -7.78 0.18 -13.29
C ASP A 76 -6.29 0.49 -13.05
N LYS A 77 -5.79 1.63 -13.50
CA LYS A 77 -4.41 2.03 -13.22
C LYS A 77 -4.23 2.40 -11.75
N ILE A 78 -3.25 1.76 -11.12
CA ILE A 78 -2.84 2.03 -9.74
C ILE A 78 -1.54 2.83 -9.78
N THR A 79 -1.50 3.93 -9.05
CA THR A 79 -0.31 4.76 -8.90
C THR A 79 -0.04 4.99 -7.43
N ILE A 80 1.17 4.70 -7.00
CA ILE A 80 1.63 4.89 -5.63
C ILE A 80 2.60 6.06 -5.58
N ARG A 81 2.31 7.01 -4.69
CA ARG A 81 3.23 8.09 -4.31
C ARG A 81 3.68 7.91 -2.88
N LEU A 82 4.96 7.97 -2.66
CA LEU A 82 5.56 7.97 -1.32
C LEU A 82 6.39 9.25 -1.16
N ASN A 83 6.05 10.05 -0.14
CA ASN A 83 6.70 11.33 0.13
C ASN A 83 6.72 12.28 -1.09
N GLY A 84 5.64 12.29 -1.88
CA GLY A 84 5.50 13.14 -3.07
C GLY A 84 6.10 12.56 -4.36
N ARG A 85 6.90 11.49 -4.29
CA ARG A 85 7.49 10.81 -5.44
C ARG A 85 6.62 9.65 -5.91
N VAL A 86 6.37 9.52 -7.20
CA VAL A 86 5.77 8.30 -7.77
C VAL A 86 6.79 7.18 -7.66
N VAL A 87 6.43 6.11 -6.96
CA VAL A 87 7.34 4.99 -6.66
C VAL A 87 6.92 3.69 -7.34
N ALA A 88 5.64 3.52 -7.66
CA ALA A 88 5.14 2.37 -8.39
C ALA A 88 3.89 2.72 -9.19
N GLU A 89 3.74 2.09 -10.34
CA GLU A 89 2.55 2.18 -11.18
C GLU A 89 2.22 0.80 -11.78
N HIS A 90 0.94 0.49 -11.89
CA HIS A 90 0.47 -0.75 -12.50
C HIS A 90 -0.83 -0.49 -13.27
N ALA A 91 -0.95 -1.05 -14.45
CA ALA A 91 -2.12 -0.85 -15.32
C ALA A 91 -3.40 -1.55 -14.82
N GLY A 92 -3.28 -2.37 -13.77
CA GLY A 92 -4.33 -3.24 -13.28
C GLY A 92 -4.25 -4.64 -13.87
N ASP A 93 -4.78 -5.60 -13.12
CA ASP A 93 -4.89 -7.00 -13.53
C ASP A 93 -6.38 -7.29 -13.77
N PRO A 94 -6.78 -7.72 -14.97
CA PRO A 94 -8.18 -8.02 -15.26
C PRO A 94 -8.75 -9.16 -14.41
N GLN A 95 -7.89 -9.99 -13.82
CA GLN A 95 -8.29 -11.08 -12.92
C GLN A 95 -8.47 -10.63 -11.47
N ARG A 96 -8.08 -9.42 -11.14
CA ARG A 96 -8.26 -8.84 -9.81
C ARG A 96 -9.58 -8.09 -9.70
N SER A 97 -10.17 -8.13 -8.52
CA SER A 97 -11.38 -7.36 -8.28
C SER A 97 -11.12 -5.87 -8.32
N LYS A 98 -12.05 -5.14 -8.94
CA LYS A 98 -12.03 -3.68 -9.05
C LYS A 98 -12.80 -2.99 -7.93
N THR A 99 -13.50 -3.75 -7.12
CA THR A 99 -14.31 -3.27 -5.99
C THR A 99 -14.02 -4.08 -4.75
N GLY A 100 -14.07 -3.44 -3.60
CA GLY A 100 -13.85 -4.11 -2.33
C GLY A 100 -13.52 -3.12 -1.21
N PRO A 101 -13.46 -3.60 0.03
CA PRO A 101 -13.06 -2.80 1.17
C PRO A 101 -11.56 -2.48 1.13
N ILE A 102 -11.20 -1.39 1.78
CA ILE A 102 -9.81 -1.04 2.06
C ILE A 102 -9.48 -1.59 3.45
N GLY A 103 -8.41 -2.36 3.56
CA GLY A 103 -7.91 -2.91 4.80
C GLY A 103 -6.52 -2.39 5.16
N LEU A 104 -6.26 -2.29 6.46
CA LEU A 104 -4.92 -2.10 6.99
C LEU A 104 -4.47 -3.44 7.55
N GLN A 105 -3.32 -3.92 7.10
CA GLN A 105 -2.82 -5.23 7.49
C GLN A 105 -1.80 -5.12 8.61
N LEU A 106 -1.92 -5.96 9.61
CA LEU A 106 -0.92 -6.24 10.62
C LEU A 106 -0.32 -7.62 10.32
N HIS A 107 0.97 -7.66 9.97
CA HIS A 107 1.58 -8.91 9.53
C HIS A 107 1.97 -9.84 10.69
N ASP A 108 2.44 -9.28 11.79
CA ASP A 108 2.86 -10.04 12.97
C ASP A 108 2.61 -9.28 14.30
N GLN A 109 2.67 -10.02 15.39
CA GLN A 109 2.36 -9.48 16.72
C GLN A 109 3.44 -8.58 17.33
N PHE A 110 4.63 -8.55 16.76
CA PHE A 110 5.76 -7.77 17.26
C PHE A 110 5.96 -6.45 16.51
N SER A 111 5.17 -6.26 15.48
CA SER A 111 5.26 -5.10 14.62
C SER A 111 4.49 -3.93 15.19
N ILE A 112 5.11 -2.77 15.23
CA ILE A 112 4.45 -1.53 15.66
C ILE A 112 4.42 -0.60 14.46
N ILE A 113 3.22 -0.28 14.01
CA ILE A 113 2.99 0.73 13.00
C ILE A 113 1.97 1.74 13.50
N MET A 114 2.14 2.97 13.11
CA MET A 114 1.21 4.04 13.42
C MET A 114 0.66 4.63 12.13
N PHE A 115 -0.65 4.80 12.09
CA PHE A 115 -1.35 5.45 11.00
C PHE A 115 -2.01 6.72 11.51
N ARG A 116 -1.94 7.79 10.73
CA ARG A 116 -2.67 9.03 11.02
C ARG A 116 -3.16 9.67 9.73
N SER A 117 -4.15 10.55 9.84
CA SER A 117 -4.67 11.33 8.72
C SER A 117 -5.11 10.49 7.52
N ILE A 118 -5.78 9.35 7.78
CA ILE A 118 -6.33 8.48 6.75
C ILE A 118 -7.48 9.22 6.06
N ARG A 119 -7.36 9.43 4.74
CA ARG A 119 -8.34 10.17 3.93
C ARG A 119 -8.64 9.41 2.67
N ILE A 120 -9.92 9.28 2.36
CA ILE A 120 -10.42 8.65 1.14
C ILE A 120 -11.22 9.69 0.35
N ARG A 121 -11.03 9.71 -0.97
CA ARG A 121 -11.81 10.52 -1.88
C ARG A 121 -12.18 9.70 -3.11
N GLU A 122 -13.47 9.68 -3.44
CA GLU A 122 -13.89 9.18 -4.75
C GLU A 122 -13.43 10.13 -5.85
N LEU A 123 -12.85 9.55 -6.89
CA LEU A 123 -12.59 10.26 -8.13
C LEU A 123 -13.83 10.13 -9.01
N GLY A 124 -14.34 11.25 -9.49
CA GLY A 124 -15.39 11.26 -10.48
C GLY A 124 -15.00 10.42 -11.71
N ARG A 125 -16.00 9.83 -12.32
CA ARG A 125 -15.85 9.06 -13.57
C ARG A 125 -15.37 9.94 -14.70
#